data_490ac61e3044050b2ffba8657edc499e
#
_entry.id   490ac61e3044050b2ffba8657edc499e
#
_cell.length_a   1.000
_cell.length_b   1.000
_cell.length_c   1.000
_cell.angle_alpha   90.00
_cell.angle_beta   90.00
_cell.angle_gamma   90.00
#
_symmetry.space_group_name_H-M   'P 1'
#
loop_
_entity.id
_entity.type
_entity.pdbx_description
1 polymer ?
#
loop_
_entity_poly.entity_id
_entity_poly.type
_entity_poly.pdbx_seq_one_letter_code
_entity_poly.pdbx_strand_id
1 'polypeptide(L)'
;MTPQAQLAMLLWLPLTLYLFTRYSSQKAIILSFVGGLLFLPQSAGFKLPLIPDYSGMVATCYGIMIGTLIYDYGKINQFKWSWIDIPMVLWCTCPMISSLTNDLGAYDGFNAVLEQSATWGLPYFLGRLYLNNLSGLSELAIVMLKGGLIYVPLCLYEIRMSPQIHNMVYGYYAHPSGIQQSIRLGGYRPNVFMSHGLVLAMFMTTVTLIAIWLWQSKTIKEVWGQPIIAWIALLVVTFILMKSSGAYGYLIYGLVILFVAKWTRLNFPLILLMVLCVYYLYLGVIGAFSGAEVSDWIAKNYNPDRAQSLQFRFENEELLRSKALERPLFGWGGFGRNRVYDYDWKGDLVDVSITDSYWIIIFGVNGVYGLVTFTLALLNPVFIFAVFRYPAKTWLNPKVGPAAALSVSLVLFFLDSLLNVGFNPTFPLICGGLSGLVIKPAENLSDSPLGSQKTKLPTKVKRSPTSRTRRGPIMGRNTANFRR
;
A
#
# COMPACT_ATOMS: atom_id res chain seq x y z
N MET A 1 24.61 6.07 -6.66
CA MET A 1 23.48 5.66 -7.50
C MET A 1 23.98 5.38 -8.90
N THR A 2 23.62 4.23 -9.49
CA THR A 2 24.03 3.85 -10.85
C THR A 2 23.31 4.68 -11.92
N PRO A 3 23.86 4.84 -13.13
CA PRO A 3 23.21 5.58 -14.21
C PRO A 3 21.81 5.05 -14.56
N GLN A 4 21.63 3.71 -14.51
CA GLN A 4 20.35 3.06 -14.80
C GLN A 4 19.27 3.46 -13.77
N ALA A 5 19.62 3.45 -12.49
CA ALA A 5 18.70 3.87 -11.41
C ALA A 5 18.39 5.37 -11.51
N GLN A 6 19.38 6.21 -11.84
CA GLN A 6 19.16 7.64 -12.08
C GLN A 6 18.19 7.88 -13.23
N LEU A 7 18.39 7.19 -14.36
CA LEU A 7 17.53 7.30 -15.53
C LEU A 7 16.09 6.88 -15.21
N ALA A 8 15.90 5.75 -14.52
CA ALA A 8 14.58 5.27 -14.12
C ALA A 8 13.86 6.30 -13.22
N MET A 9 14.56 6.88 -12.24
CA MET A 9 14.01 7.90 -11.36
C MET A 9 13.62 9.18 -12.10
N LEU A 10 14.47 9.65 -13.02
CA LEU A 10 14.20 10.86 -13.81
C LEU A 10 13.05 10.67 -14.82
N LEU A 11 12.98 9.49 -15.45
CA LEU A 11 11.91 9.18 -16.41
C LEU A 11 10.56 8.90 -15.73
N TRP A 12 10.54 8.62 -14.42
CA TRP A 12 9.29 8.30 -13.73
C TRP A 12 8.31 9.46 -13.67
N LEU A 13 8.79 10.68 -13.47
CA LEU A 13 7.93 11.87 -13.43
C LEU A 13 7.24 12.14 -14.80
N PRO A 14 7.95 12.23 -15.94
CA PRO A 14 7.30 12.37 -17.23
C PRO A 14 6.40 11.19 -17.58
N LEU A 15 6.75 9.96 -17.19
CA LEU A 15 5.88 8.79 -17.36
C LEU A 15 4.57 8.94 -16.57
N THR A 16 4.65 9.38 -15.32
CA THR A 16 3.45 9.65 -14.50
C THR A 16 2.57 10.70 -15.17
N LEU A 17 3.14 11.82 -15.63
CA LEU A 17 2.40 12.87 -16.35
C LEU A 17 1.77 12.33 -17.64
N TYR A 18 2.49 11.51 -18.41
CA TYR A 18 1.96 10.86 -19.60
C TYR A 18 0.74 9.98 -19.27
N LEU A 19 0.73 9.25 -18.14
CA LEU A 19 -0.43 8.46 -17.72
C LEU A 19 -1.69 9.34 -17.53
N PHE A 20 -1.54 10.57 -17.01
CA PHE A 20 -2.66 11.52 -16.90
C PHE A 20 -3.22 11.98 -18.24
N THR A 21 -2.39 12.03 -19.30
CA THR A 21 -2.88 12.37 -20.65
C THR A 21 -3.62 11.20 -21.32
N ARG A 22 -3.32 9.93 -20.88
CA ARG A 22 -3.82 8.73 -21.56
C ARG A 22 -5.01 8.09 -20.85
N TYR A 23 -5.12 8.27 -19.52
CA TYR A 23 -6.14 7.65 -18.68
C TYR A 23 -6.87 8.69 -17.83
N SER A 24 -7.99 8.29 -17.23
CA SER A 24 -8.61 9.11 -16.18
C SER A 24 -7.64 9.33 -15.03
N SER A 25 -7.73 10.48 -14.33
CA SER A 25 -6.84 10.81 -13.20
C SER A 25 -6.79 9.69 -12.16
N GLN A 26 -7.94 9.11 -11.79
CA GLN A 26 -8.03 7.97 -10.87
C GLN A 26 -7.18 6.78 -11.34
N LYS A 27 -7.31 6.39 -12.61
CA LYS A 27 -6.56 5.26 -13.17
C LYS A 27 -5.08 5.56 -13.31
N ALA A 28 -4.72 6.79 -13.72
CA ALA A 28 -3.34 7.24 -13.81
C ALA A 28 -2.63 7.14 -12.46
N ILE A 29 -3.29 7.57 -11.38
CA ILE A 29 -2.76 7.49 -10.01
C ILE A 29 -2.55 6.04 -9.58
N ILE A 30 -3.53 5.18 -9.77
CA ILE A 30 -3.42 3.76 -9.40
C ILE A 30 -2.27 3.10 -10.17
N LEU A 31 -2.16 3.34 -11.47
CA LEU A 31 -1.06 2.80 -12.29
C LEU A 31 0.30 3.33 -11.86
N SER A 32 0.39 4.61 -11.51
CA SER A 32 1.63 5.22 -11.01
C SER A 32 2.03 4.63 -9.66
N PHE A 33 1.11 4.47 -8.70
CA PHE A 33 1.44 3.88 -7.40
C PHE A 33 1.85 2.42 -7.51
N VAL A 34 1.06 1.60 -8.20
CA VAL A 34 1.36 0.18 -8.34
C VAL A 34 2.61 -0.02 -9.21
N GLY A 35 2.74 0.72 -10.31
CA GLY A 35 3.93 0.66 -11.16
C GLY A 35 5.19 1.13 -10.44
N GLY A 36 5.12 2.23 -9.67
CA GLY A 36 6.24 2.73 -8.86
C GLY A 36 6.71 1.72 -7.82
N LEU A 37 5.76 1.12 -7.09
CA LEU A 37 6.07 0.06 -6.12
C LEU A 37 6.77 -1.13 -6.79
N LEU A 38 6.28 -1.55 -7.96
CA LEU A 38 6.72 -2.77 -8.61
C LEU A 38 8.04 -2.62 -9.36
N PHE A 39 8.36 -1.43 -9.88
CA PHE A 39 9.45 -1.30 -10.84
C PHE A 39 10.50 -0.23 -10.51
N LEU A 40 10.26 0.70 -9.56
CA LEU A 40 11.27 1.68 -9.22
C LEU A 40 12.41 1.10 -8.37
N PRO A 41 13.64 1.60 -8.55
CA PRO A 41 14.78 1.13 -7.79
C PRO A 41 14.65 1.45 -6.30
N GLN A 42 15.02 0.50 -5.46
CA GLN A 42 15.09 0.69 -4.01
C GLN A 42 16.38 1.41 -3.61
N SER A 43 16.32 2.12 -2.47
CA SER A 43 17.49 2.86 -1.94
C SER A 43 18.13 3.81 -2.94
N ALA A 44 17.36 4.24 -3.95
CA ALA A 44 17.74 5.24 -4.94
C ALA A 44 17.00 6.54 -4.65
N GLY A 45 17.69 7.66 -4.78
CA GLY A 45 17.07 8.98 -4.59
C GLY A 45 18.06 10.11 -4.77
N PHE A 46 17.54 11.30 -5.04
CA PHE A 46 18.31 12.54 -5.06
C PHE A 46 17.99 13.34 -3.81
N LYS A 47 19.03 13.79 -3.10
CA LYS A 47 18.83 14.74 -2.00
C LYS A 47 18.36 16.07 -2.55
N LEU A 48 17.26 16.55 -2.00
CA LEU A 48 16.69 17.84 -2.36
C LEU A 48 16.76 18.78 -1.16
N PRO A 49 17.19 20.04 -1.34
CA PRO A 49 17.20 20.99 -0.23
C PRO A 49 15.75 21.37 0.13
N LEU A 50 15.45 21.40 1.44
CA LEU A 50 14.19 21.88 2.03
C LEU A 50 12.93 21.04 1.77
N ILE A 51 13.01 19.97 0.98
CA ILE A 51 11.89 19.07 0.70
C ILE A 51 12.38 17.62 0.82
N PRO A 52 11.48 16.65 1.06
CA PRO A 52 11.85 15.24 1.17
C PRO A 52 12.63 14.74 -0.04
N ASP A 53 13.60 13.88 0.22
CA ASP A 53 14.45 13.29 -0.80
C ASP A 53 13.62 12.64 -1.92
N TYR A 54 14.01 12.87 -3.16
CA TYR A 54 13.35 12.32 -4.35
C TYR A 54 13.62 10.82 -4.45
N SER A 55 13.00 10.03 -3.56
CA SER A 55 13.00 8.57 -3.56
C SER A 55 11.91 8.02 -4.48
N GLY A 56 11.91 6.72 -4.77
CA GLY A 56 10.92 6.11 -5.69
C GLY A 56 9.47 6.42 -5.34
N MET A 57 9.12 6.34 -4.04
CA MET A 57 7.77 6.66 -3.58
C MET A 57 7.49 8.17 -3.66
N VAL A 58 8.41 9.00 -3.19
CA VAL A 58 8.27 10.46 -3.21
C VAL A 58 8.17 10.97 -4.65
N ALA A 59 8.97 10.43 -5.56
CA ALA A 59 8.90 10.70 -7.00
C ALA A 59 7.51 10.40 -7.57
N THR A 60 6.93 9.26 -7.15
CA THR A 60 5.58 8.87 -7.55
C THR A 60 4.55 9.87 -7.03
N CYS A 61 4.61 10.22 -5.74
CA CYS A 61 3.71 11.21 -5.14
C CYS A 61 3.85 12.59 -5.80
N TYR A 62 5.07 13.06 -6.06
CA TYR A 62 5.29 14.35 -6.72
C TYR A 62 4.76 14.34 -8.15
N GLY A 63 5.03 13.28 -8.93
CA GLY A 63 4.49 13.15 -10.28
C GLY A 63 2.96 13.18 -10.31
N ILE A 64 2.32 12.49 -9.36
CA ILE A 64 0.86 12.47 -9.22
C ILE A 64 0.33 13.84 -8.78
N MET A 65 0.97 14.52 -7.82
CA MET A 65 0.54 15.85 -7.37
C MET A 65 0.62 16.88 -8.51
N ILE A 66 1.73 16.87 -9.25
CA ILE A 66 1.90 17.75 -10.43
C ILE A 66 0.84 17.40 -11.49
N GLY A 67 0.63 16.10 -11.78
CA GLY A 67 -0.42 15.64 -12.69
C GLY A 67 -1.82 16.10 -12.26
N THR A 68 -2.12 16.01 -10.95
CA THR A 68 -3.39 16.49 -10.39
C THR A 68 -3.55 18.00 -10.55
N LEU A 69 -2.49 18.77 -10.29
CA LEU A 69 -2.51 20.22 -10.45
C LEU A 69 -2.74 20.66 -11.90
N ILE A 70 -2.17 19.93 -12.86
CA ILE A 70 -2.28 20.27 -14.29
C ILE A 70 -3.61 19.78 -14.88
N TYR A 71 -4.01 18.55 -14.59
CA TYR A 71 -5.09 17.88 -15.32
C TYR A 71 -6.40 17.76 -14.51
N ASP A 72 -6.36 17.89 -13.18
CA ASP A 72 -7.54 17.66 -12.32
C ASP A 72 -7.56 18.57 -11.07
N TYR A 73 -7.15 19.83 -11.23
CA TYR A 73 -7.07 20.80 -10.12
C TYR A 73 -8.36 20.92 -9.31
N GLY A 74 -9.51 20.87 -10.02
CA GLY A 74 -10.83 20.96 -9.39
C GLY A 74 -11.10 19.86 -8.35
N LYS A 75 -10.37 18.74 -8.42
CA LYS A 75 -10.50 17.65 -7.46
C LYS A 75 -9.95 18.04 -6.08
N ILE A 76 -8.86 18.81 -6.03
CA ILE A 76 -8.25 19.28 -4.78
C ILE A 76 -9.25 20.18 -4.03
N ASN A 77 -9.95 21.06 -4.74
CA ASN A 77 -10.94 21.97 -4.13
C ASN A 77 -12.17 21.23 -3.57
N GLN A 78 -12.42 19.98 -4.00
CA GLN A 78 -13.49 19.14 -3.48
C GLN A 78 -13.10 18.40 -2.20
N PHE A 79 -11.83 18.43 -1.80
CA PHE A 79 -11.37 17.78 -0.58
C PHE A 79 -11.97 18.47 0.65
N LYS A 80 -12.55 17.67 1.53
CA LYS A 80 -13.08 18.14 2.81
C LYS A 80 -12.43 17.35 3.94
N TRP A 81 -11.83 18.05 4.87
CA TRP A 81 -11.32 17.47 6.10
C TRP A 81 -12.43 16.82 6.91
N SER A 82 -12.10 15.75 7.57
CA SER A 82 -13.01 15.01 8.44
C SER A 82 -12.25 14.52 9.68
N TRP A 83 -12.97 14.24 10.75
CA TRP A 83 -12.41 13.71 11.98
C TRP A 83 -11.60 12.41 11.77
N ILE A 84 -11.91 11.62 10.76
CA ILE A 84 -11.19 10.38 10.42
C ILE A 84 -9.76 10.65 9.90
N ASP A 85 -9.49 11.86 9.45
CA ASP A 85 -8.17 12.28 8.96
C ASP A 85 -7.24 12.68 10.12
N ILE A 86 -7.81 13.00 11.30
CA ILE A 86 -7.05 13.51 12.46
C ILE A 86 -5.93 12.54 12.89
N PRO A 87 -6.14 11.21 13.04
CA PRO A 87 -5.06 10.32 13.44
C PRO A 87 -3.89 10.31 12.45
N MET A 88 -4.15 10.39 11.15
CA MET A 88 -3.08 10.44 10.14
C MET A 88 -2.31 11.77 10.21
N VAL A 89 -3.01 12.89 10.41
CA VAL A 89 -2.35 14.20 10.59
C VAL A 89 -1.48 14.20 11.84
N LEU A 90 -2.00 13.68 12.95
CA LEU A 90 -1.24 13.57 14.20
C LEU A 90 -0.02 12.64 14.05
N TRP A 91 -0.18 11.51 13.31
CA TRP A 91 0.92 10.62 12.96
C TRP A 91 1.99 11.34 12.12
N CYS A 92 1.60 12.11 11.12
CA CYS A 92 2.55 12.85 10.28
C CYS A 92 3.26 13.99 11.04
N THR A 93 2.63 14.57 12.04
CA THR A 93 3.18 15.71 12.80
C THR A 93 3.87 15.31 14.11
N CYS A 94 3.73 14.06 14.57
CA CYS A 94 4.34 13.61 15.82
C CYS A 94 5.87 13.79 15.89
N PRO A 95 6.66 13.68 14.79
CA PRO A 95 8.10 13.90 14.86
C PRO A 95 8.50 15.32 15.30
N MET A 96 7.67 16.34 15.05
CA MET A 96 7.91 17.70 15.55
C MET A 96 7.93 17.73 17.08
N ILE A 97 6.90 17.11 17.70
CA ILE A 97 6.79 17.06 19.16
C ILE A 97 7.98 16.29 19.75
N SER A 98 8.29 15.13 19.16
CA SER A 98 9.43 14.31 19.56
C SER A 98 10.76 15.08 19.45
N SER A 99 10.94 15.86 18.40
CA SER A 99 12.16 16.67 18.19
C SER A 99 12.28 17.79 19.22
N LEU A 100 11.21 18.55 19.45
CA LEU A 100 11.19 19.65 20.40
C LEU A 100 11.38 19.20 21.85
N THR A 101 10.81 18.06 22.24
CA THR A 101 10.94 17.50 23.59
C THR A 101 12.32 16.86 23.86
N ASN A 102 13.14 16.70 22.83
CA ASN A 102 14.50 16.14 22.90
C ASN A 102 15.60 17.14 22.54
N ASP A 103 15.29 18.44 22.49
CA ASP A 103 16.25 19.55 22.21
C ASP A 103 16.97 19.39 20.85
N LEU A 104 16.34 18.69 19.88
CA LEU A 104 16.89 18.57 18.52
C LEU A 104 16.62 19.80 17.65
N GLY A 105 15.71 20.66 18.10
CA GLY A 105 15.35 21.90 17.42
C GLY A 105 14.20 21.76 16.42
N ALA A 106 13.64 22.92 16.05
CA ALA A 106 12.49 22.98 15.16
C ALA A 106 12.82 22.59 13.71
N TYR A 107 14.05 22.78 13.25
CA TYR A 107 14.48 22.44 11.91
C TYR A 107 14.46 20.92 11.67
N ASP A 108 15.04 20.15 12.59
CA ASP A 108 15.06 18.69 12.51
C ASP A 108 13.65 18.12 12.66
N GLY A 109 12.85 18.70 13.56
CA GLY A 109 11.43 18.34 13.69
C GLY A 109 10.63 18.60 12.42
N PHE A 110 10.84 19.72 11.76
CA PHE A 110 10.16 20.06 10.51
C PHE A 110 10.56 19.12 9.36
N ASN A 111 11.85 18.83 9.21
CA ASN A 111 12.34 17.89 8.22
C ASN A 111 11.74 16.49 8.42
N ALA A 112 11.69 16.01 9.66
CA ALA A 112 11.09 14.72 9.99
C ALA A 112 9.58 14.70 9.72
N VAL A 113 8.85 15.81 9.96
CA VAL A 113 7.43 15.95 9.57
C VAL A 113 7.26 15.89 8.06
N LEU A 114 8.10 16.54 7.29
CA LEU A 114 8.04 16.49 5.83
C LEU A 114 8.27 15.08 5.31
N GLU A 115 9.26 14.38 5.85
CA GLU A 115 9.61 13.00 5.47
C GLU A 115 8.46 12.02 5.82
N GLN A 116 7.91 12.15 7.04
CA GLN A 116 6.77 11.36 7.50
C GLN A 116 5.52 11.65 6.64
N SER A 117 5.27 12.92 6.32
CA SER A 117 4.16 13.34 5.48
C SER A 117 4.31 12.85 4.05
N ALA A 118 5.51 12.86 3.49
CA ALA A 118 5.77 12.31 2.16
C ALA A 118 5.57 10.80 2.13
N THR A 119 5.96 10.09 3.21
CA THR A 119 5.88 8.63 3.30
C THR A 119 4.46 8.14 3.56
N TRP A 120 3.73 8.75 4.47
CA TRP A 120 2.41 8.32 4.92
C TRP A 120 1.28 9.25 4.49
N GLY A 121 1.48 10.54 4.65
CA GLY A 121 0.46 11.57 4.43
C GLY A 121 0.07 11.72 2.97
N LEU A 122 1.04 11.81 2.03
CA LEU A 122 0.74 11.99 0.61
C LEU A 122 0.02 10.79 0.00
N PRO A 123 0.46 9.52 0.18
CA PRO A 123 -0.32 8.38 -0.30
C PRO A 123 -1.72 8.34 0.30
N TYR A 124 -1.86 8.60 1.62
CA TYR A 124 -3.16 8.69 2.28
C TYR A 124 -4.04 9.77 1.65
N PHE A 125 -3.52 10.98 1.49
CA PHE A 125 -4.25 12.11 0.89
C PHE A 125 -4.73 11.79 -0.54
N LEU A 126 -3.87 11.19 -1.37
CA LEU A 126 -4.23 10.78 -2.72
C LEU A 126 -5.28 9.67 -2.72
N GLY A 127 -5.21 8.73 -1.79
CA GLY A 127 -6.25 7.73 -1.57
C GLY A 127 -7.59 8.37 -1.20
N ARG A 128 -7.57 9.34 -0.27
CA ARG A 128 -8.74 10.13 0.14
C ARG A 128 -9.37 10.90 -1.01
N LEU A 129 -8.54 11.42 -1.89
CA LEU A 129 -8.99 12.25 -3.00
C LEU A 129 -9.62 11.42 -4.14
N TYR A 130 -9.00 10.30 -4.50
CA TYR A 130 -9.33 9.56 -5.71
C TYR A 130 -9.98 8.19 -5.50
N LEU A 131 -9.75 7.55 -4.35
CA LEU A 131 -10.25 6.19 -4.08
C LEU A 131 -11.41 6.17 -3.07
N ASN A 132 -12.07 7.28 -2.87
CA ASN A 132 -13.09 7.52 -1.84
C ASN A 132 -14.49 6.96 -2.21
N ASN A 133 -14.55 5.90 -3.01
CA ASN A 133 -15.76 5.20 -3.42
C ASN A 133 -15.45 3.74 -3.75
N LEU A 134 -16.49 2.89 -3.83
CA LEU A 134 -16.33 1.46 -4.08
C LEU A 134 -15.69 1.15 -5.45
N SER A 135 -15.99 1.96 -6.46
CA SER A 135 -15.42 1.79 -7.81
C SER A 135 -13.91 2.03 -7.83
N GLY A 136 -13.42 3.08 -7.13
CA GLY A 136 -11.99 3.38 -7.04
C GLY A 136 -11.20 2.30 -6.32
N LEU A 137 -11.74 1.79 -5.20
CA LEU A 137 -11.11 0.66 -4.48
C LEU A 137 -11.16 -0.63 -5.31
N SER A 138 -12.22 -0.85 -6.08
CA SER A 138 -12.30 -1.99 -7.01
C SER A 138 -11.25 -1.89 -8.11
N GLU A 139 -11.06 -0.71 -8.70
CA GLU A 139 -10.04 -0.48 -9.72
C GLU A 139 -8.62 -0.69 -9.16
N LEU A 140 -8.34 -0.19 -7.95
CA LEU A 140 -7.08 -0.44 -7.25
C LEU A 140 -6.85 -1.96 -7.06
N ALA A 141 -7.83 -2.68 -6.53
CA ALA A 141 -7.73 -4.13 -6.32
C ALA A 141 -7.42 -4.89 -7.63
N ILE A 142 -8.09 -4.51 -8.72
CA ILE A 142 -7.86 -5.11 -10.05
C ILE A 142 -6.46 -4.80 -10.59
N VAL A 143 -5.97 -3.58 -10.43
CA VAL A 143 -4.62 -3.21 -10.88
C VAL A 143 -3.56 -3.88 -10.02
N MET A 144 -3.75 -4.00 -8.71
CA MET A 144 -2.87 -4.76 -7.83
C MET A 144 -2.82 -6.25 -8.22
N LEU A 145 -3.98 -6.86 -8.51
CA LEU A 145 -4.04 -8.24 -9.04
C LEU A 145 -3.22 -8.38 -10.32
N LYS A 146 -3.43 -7.51 -11.30
CA LYS A 146 -2.68 -7.54 -12.56
C LYS A 146 -1.19 -7.33 -12.36
N GLY A 147 -0.81 -6.40 -11.49
CA GLY A 147 0.58 -6.16 -11.10
C GLY A 147 1.24 -7.38 -10.46
N GLY A 148 0.54 -8.04 -9.54
CA GLY A 148 1.01 -9.30 -8.94
C GLY A 148 1.17 -10.43 -9.94
N LEU A 149 0.25 -10.55 -10.92
CA LEU A 149 0.40 -11.55 -11.99
C LEU A 149 1.61 -11.28 -12.90
N ILE A 150 1.93 -10.02 -13.18
CA ILE A 150 3.17 -9.65 -13.89
C ILE A 150 4.39 -10.01 -13.07
N TYR A 151 4.30 -9.96 -11.74
CA TYR A 151 5.40 -10.31 -10.84
C TYR A 151 5.65 -11.82 -10.73
N VAL A 152 4.66 -12.67 -11.02
CA VAL A 152 4.79 -14.13 -10.92
C VAL A 152 6.01 -14.67 -11.67
N PRO A 153 6.22 -14.42 -12.97
CA PRO A 153 7.39 -14.93 -13.67
C PRO A 153 8.72 -14.41 -13.09
N LEU A 154 8.76 -13.17 -12.60
CA LEU A 154 9.93 -12.58 -11.95
C LEU A 154 10.23 -13.28 -10.62
N CYS A 155 9.19 -13.54 -9.81
CA CYS A 155 9.32 -14.31 -8.57
C CYS A 155 9.84 -15.72 -8.83
N LEU A 156 9.27 -16.44 -9.82
CA LEU A 156 9.70 -17.79 -10.16
C LEU A 156 11.15 -17.83 -10.64
N TYR A 157 11.59 -16.84 -11.42
CA TYR A 157 12.97 -16.69 -11.81
C TYR A 157 13.91 -16.56 -10.58
N GLU A 158 13.61 -15.65 -9.66
CA GLU A 158 14.43 -15.45 -8.46
C GLU A 158 14.39 -16.61 -7.47
N ILE A 159 13.27 -17.30 -7.34
CA ILE A 159 13.16 -18.53 -6.54
C ILE A 159 14.14 -19.58 -7.03
N ARG A 160 14.37 -19.66 -8.35
CA ARG A 160 15.29 -20.63 -8.96
C ARG A 160 16.74 -20.13 -9.03
N MET A 161 16.96 -18.84 -9.36
CA MET A 161 18.25 -18.28 -9.73
C MET A 161 18.87 -17.36 -8.67
N SER A 162 18.23 -17.19 -7.51
CA SER A 162 18.51 -16.20 -6.47
C SER A 162 17.97 -14.78 -6.77
N PRO A 163 17.84 -13.88 -5.75
CA PRO A 163 17.35 -12.52 -5.91
C PRO A 163 18.34 -11.59 -6.59
N GLN A 164 18.34 -11.58 -7.91
CA GLN A 164 19.31 -10.86 -8.74
C GLN A 164 18.68 -9.82 -9.67
N ILE A 165 17.36 -9.83 -9.88
CA ILE A 165 16.71 -8.98 -10.89
C ILE A 165 17.02 -7.51 -10.66
N HIS A 166 16.95 -7.04 -9.41
CA HIS A 166 17.29 -5.65 -9.08
C HIS A 166 18.74 -5.32 -9.46
N ASN A 167 19.68 -6.20 -9.15
CA ASN A 167 21.09 -6.01 -9.51
C ASN A 167 21.33 -6.08 -11.02
N MET A 168 20.63 -6.98 -11.73
CA MET A 168 20.74 -7.09 -13.19
C MET A 168 20.23 -5.82 -13.90
N VAL A 169 19.17 -5.19 -13.38
CA VAL A 169 18.55 -4.00 -14.01
C VAL A 169 19.22 -2.71 -13.53
N TYR A 170 19.50 -2.60 -12.23
CA TYR A 170 19.96 -1.36 -11.60
C TYR A 170 21.42 -1.36 -11.16
N GLY A 171 22.12 -2.49 -11.27
CA GLY A 171 23.56 -2.59 -10.98
C GLY A 171 23.90 -2.69 -9.49
N TYR A 172 22.93 -2.93 -8.60
CA TYR A 172 23.13 -3.15 -7.16
C TYR A 172 21.97 -3.95 -6.55
N TYR A 173 22.20 -4.57 -5.40
CA TYR A 173 21.16 -5.31 -4.68
C TYR A 173 20.19 -4.36 -3.94
N ALA A 174 18.91 -4.68 -3.95
CA ALA A 174 17.88 -3.90 -3.25
C ALA A 174 18.11 -3.86 -1.73
N HIS A 175 18.66 -4.92 -1.16
CA HIS A 175 18.97 -5.02 0.27
C HIS A 175 20.50 -4.94 0.50
N PRO A 176 20.98 -4.18 1.52
CA PRO A 176 22.41 -4.03 1.80
C PRO A 176 23.16 -5.36 2.05
N SER A 177 22.51 -6.34 2.69
CA SER A 177 23.07 -7.68 2.93
C SER A 177 23.08 -8.57 1.67
N GLY A 178 22.73 -8.04 0.49
CA GLY A 178 22.71 -8.80 -0.76
C GLY A 178 21.77 -10.01 -0.70
N ILE A 179 22.29 -11.19 -1.10
CA ILE A 179 21.51 -12.44 -1.22
C ILE A 179 21.37 -13.17 0.12
N GLN A 180 22.23 -12.93 1.11
CA GLN A 180 22.35 -13.76 2.31
C GLN A 180 21.04 -13.88 3.09
N GLN A 181 20.31 -12.78 3.26
CA GLN A 181 19.01 -12.79 3.97
C GLN A 181 17.89 -13.44 3.18
N SER A 182 18.12 -13.73 1.91
CA SER A 182 17.13 -14.37 1.05
C SER A 182 17.21 -15.90 1.05
N ILE A 183 18.25 -16.49 1.62
CA ILE A 183 18.40 -17.95 1.73
C ILE A 183 17.43 -18.46 2.82
N ARG A 184 16.49 -19.30 2.45
CA ARG A 184 15.47 -19.86 3.35
C ARG A 184 15.09 -21.29 2.91
N LEU A 185 15.03 -22.22 3.87
CA LEU A 185 14.53 -23.59 3.65
C LEU A 185 15.16 -24.27 2.42
N GLY A 186 16.48 -24.14 2.26
CA GLY A 186 17.23 -24.75 1.15
C GLY A 186 16.95 -24.12 -0.23
N GLY A 187 16.54 -22.86 -0.30
CA GLY A 187 16.34 -22.12 -1.55
C GLY A 187 16.28 -20.63 -1.33
N TYR A 188 15.76 -19.91 -2.29
CA TYR A 188 15.75 -18.45 -2.27
C TYR A 188 14.35 -17.88 -2.09
N ARG A 189 14.22 -16.84 -1.25
CA ARG A 189 13.05 -16.00 -1.14
C ARG A 189 13.23 -14.80 -2.08
N PRO A 190 12.32 -14.59 -3.06
CA PRO A 190 12.46 -13.50 -4.02
C PRO A 190 12.22 -12.13 -3.38
N ASN A 191 12.83 -11.09 -3.93
CA ASN A 191 12.50 -9.67 -3.64
C ASN A 191 12.14 -8.90 -4.91
N VAL A 192 12.61 -9.32 -6.06
CA VAL A 192 12.45 -8.66 -7.36
C VAL A 192 12.94 -7.21 -7.28
N PHE A 193 12.04 -6.21 -7.35
CA PHE A 193 12.39 -4.80 -7.18
C PHE A 193 11.99 -4.25 -5.80
N MET A 194 11.49 -5.06 -4.86
CA MET A 194 11.16 -4.59 -3.52
C MET A 194 12.38 -4.65 -2.60
N SER A 195 12.38 -3.81 -1.56
CA SER A 195 13.50 -3.66 -0.62
C SER A 195 13.88 -4.96 0.10
N HIS A 196 12.89 -5.82 0.36
CA HIS A 196 13.09 -7.07 1.09
C HIS A 196 12.04 -8.11 0.70
N GLY A 197 12.39 -9.40 0.78
CA GLY A 197 11.45 -10.48 0.48
C GLY A 197 10.23 -10.57 1.41
N LEU A 198 10.25 -9.95 2.61
CA LEU A 198 9.06 -9.82 3.46
C LEU A 198 8.06 -8.82 2.87
N VAL A 199 8.53 -7.71 2.33
CA VAL A 199 7.67 -6.70 1.67
C VAL A 199 6.98 -7.32 0.45
N LEU A 200 7.75 -8.08 -0.36
CA LEU A 200 7.19 -8.81 -1.49
C LEU A 200 6.18 -9.88 -1.04
N ALA A 201 6.49 -10.63 0.01
CA ALA A 201 5.61 -11.66 0.53
C ALA A 201 4.28 -11.06 1.03
N MET A 202 4.30 -9.91 1.73
CA MET A 202 3.08 -9.21 2.15
C MET A 202 2.28 -8.67 0.95
N PHE A 203 2.95 -8.14 -0.08
CA PHE A 203 2.29 -7.73 -1.33
C PHE A 203 1.61 -8.92 -2.01
N MET A 204 2.30 -10.05 -2.17
CA MET A 204 1.74 -11.26 -2.80
C MET A 204 0.63 -11.90 -1.96
N THR A 205 0.69 -11.83 -0.62
CA THR A 205 -0.44 -12.17 0.28
C THR A 205 -1.67 -11.34 -0.08
N THR A 206 -1.51 -10.02 -0.16
CA THR A 206 -2.58 -9.09 -0.51
C THR A 206 -3.16 -9.39 -1.90
N VAL A 207 -2.31 -9.60 -2.90
CA VAL A 207 -2.73 -9.94 -4.28
C VAL A 207 -3.51 -11.26 -4.32
N THR A 208 -3.04 -12.28 -3.58
CA THR A 208 -3.68 -13.59 -3.54
C THR A 208 -5.05 -13.52 -2.84
N LEU A 209 -5.15 -12.79 -1.72
CA LEU A 209 -6.42 -12.53 -1.05
C LEU A 209 -7.41 -11.78 -1.96
N ILE A 210 -6.93 -10.74 -2.64
CA ILE A 210 -7.73 -9.98 -3.62
C ILE A 210 -8.23 -10.94 -4.72
N ALA A 211 -7.35 -11.74 -5.33
CA ALA A 211 -7.71 -12.65 -6.42
C ALA A 211 -8.83 -13.63 -6.00
N ILE A 212 -8.65 -14.28 -4.85
CA ILE A 212 -9.62 -15.24 -4.32
C ILE A 212 -10.94 -14.55 -4.01
N TRP A 213 -10.90 -13.34 -3.43
CA TRP A 213 -12.13 -12.66 -3.02
C TRP A 213 -12.88 -12.00 -4.19
N LEU A 214 -12.18 -11.49 -5.21
CA LEU A 214 -12.79 -11.03 -6.46
C LEU A 214 -13.50 -12.17 -7.19
N TRP A 215 -12.95 -13.38 -7.13
CA TRP A 215 -13.60 -14.58 -7.65
C TRP A 215 -14.86 -14.94 -6.84
N GLN A 216 -14.74 -15.00 -5.50
CA GLN A 216 -15.85 -15.37 -4.62
C GLN A 216 -17.01 -14.39 -4.67
N SER A 217 -16.72 -13.09 -4.75
CA SER A 217 -17.71 -12.01 -4.88
C SER A 217 -18.23 -11.86 -6.31
N LYS A 218 -17.77 -12.68 -7.26
CA LYS A 218 -18.14 -12.62 -8.69
C LYS A 218 -17.85 -11.26 -9.35
N THR A 219 -16.90 -10.49 -8.80
CA THR A 219 -16.48 -9.20 -9.34
C THR A 219 -15.79 -9.36 -10.69
N ILE A 220 -14.94 -10.39 -10.81
CA ILE A 220 -14.22 -10.72 -12.06
C ILE A 220 -14.35 -12.21 -12.34
N LYS A 221 -14.52 -12.56 -13.61
CA LYS A 221 -14.54 -13.95 -14.09
C LYS A 221 -13.26 -14.32 -14.84
N GLU A 222 -12.66 -13.36 -15.53
CA GLU A 222 -11.52 -13.55 -16.42
C GLU A 222 -10.53 -12.40 -16.30
N VAL A 223 -9.25 -12.71 -16.48
CA VAL A 223 -8.16 -11.75 -16.60
C VAL A 223 -7.39 -12.11 -17.86
N TRP A 224 -7.21 -11.16 -18.76
CA TRP A 224 -6.55 -11.36 -20.08
C TRP A 224 -7.10 -12.54 -20.88
N GLY A 225 -8.42 -12.74 -20.86
CA GLY A 225 -9.11 -13.80 -21.60
C GLY A 225 -8.96 -15.21 -21.00
N GLN A 226 -8.33 -15.34 -19.83
CA GLN A 226 -8.23 -16.60 -19.11
C GLN A 226 -9.08 -16.57 -17.84
N PRO A 227 -9.67 -17.72 -17.42
CA PRO A 227 -10.47 -17.78 -16.21
C PRO A 227 -9.64 -17.43 -14.98
N ILE A 228 -10.20 -16.61 -14.08
CA ILE A 228 -9.51 -16.14 -12.88
C ILE A 228 -9.00 -17.28 -12.00
N ILE A 229 -9.67 -18.45 -12.02
CA ILE A 229 -9.26 -19.61 -11.21
C ILE A 229 -7.87 -20.14 -11.60
N ALA A 230 -7.50 -20.07 -12.89
CA ALA A 230 -6.18 -20.47 -13.36
C ALA A 230 -5.09 -19.52 -12.78
N TRP A 231 -5.40 -18.22 -12.76
CA TRP A 231 -4.50 -17.23 -12.16
C TRP A 231 -4.38 -17.36 -10.64
N ILE A 232 -5.47 -17.69 -9.94
CA ILE A 232 -5.45 -17.98 -8.51
C ILE A 232 -4.55 -19.19 -8.24
N ALA A 233 -4.69 -20.28 -8.99
CA ALA A 233 -3.84 -21.45 -8.84
C ALA A 233 -2.35 -21.10 -9.02
N LEU A 234 -2.02 -20.33 -10.05
CA LEU A 234 -0.66 -19.86 -10.30
C LEU A 234 -0.11 -18.97 -9.18
N LEU A 235 -0.93 -18.02 -8.68
CA LEU A 235 -0.56 -17.17 -7.53
C LEU A 235 -0.30 -18.00 -6.28
N VAL A 236 -1.17 -18.96 -5.95
CA VAL A 236 -1.01 -19.84 -4.77
C VAL A 236 0.25 -20.67 -4.87
N VAL A 237 0.53 -21.28 -6.03
CA VAL A 237 1.76 -22.05 -6.26
C VAL A 237 2.99 -21.15 -6.08
N THR A 238 3.00 -20.00 -6.72
CA THR A 238 4.11 -19.03 -6.58
C THR A 238 4.30 -18.62 -5.14
N PHE A 239 3.21 -18.31 -4.44
CA PHE A 239 3.22 -17.89 -3.04
C PHE A 239 3.81 -18.97 -2.11
N ILE A 240 3.45 -20.24 -2.30
CA ILE A 240 4.03 -21.36 -1.55
C ILE A 240 5.55 -21.46 -1.81
N LEU A 241 5.98 -21.29 -3.05
CA LEU A 241 7.39 -21.36 -3.42
C LEU A 241 8.23 -20.20 -2.87
N MET A 242 7.63 -19.07 -2.45
CA MET A 242 8.34 -17.92 -1.86
C MET A 242 8.94 -18.17 -0.48
N LYS A 243 8.62 -19.30 0.18
CA LYS A 243 9.22 -19.74 1.47
C LYS A 243 9.16 -18.68 2.59
N SER A 244 8.02 -18.01 2.75
CA SER A 244 7.78 -16.99 3.77
C SER A 244 6.74 -17.46 4.80
N SER A 245 7.19 -18.02 5.92
CA SER A 245 6.29 -18.64 6.94
C SER A 245 5.29 -17.63 7.53
N GLY A 246 5.72 -16.39 7.83
CA GLY A 246 4.81 -15.35 8.33
C GLY A 246 3.70 -15.02 7.32
N ALA A 247 4.07 -14.91 6.03
CA ALA A 247 3.10 -14.62 4.96
C ALA A 247 2.07 -15.74 4.80
N TYR A 248 2.46 -17.01 5.01
CA TYR A 248 1.52 -18.14 5.00
C TYR A 248 0.47 -17.97 6.12
N GLY A 249 0.90 -17.60 7.32
CA GLY A 249 0.00 -17.29 8.43
C GLY A 249 -0.97 -16.15 8.10
N TYR A 250 -0.46 -15.07 7.50
CA TYR A 250 -1.30 -13.93 7.08
C TYR A 250 -2.33 -14.33 6.03
N LEU A 251 -1.94 -15.12 5.01
CA LEU A 251 -2.87 -15.57 3.98
C LEU A 251 -3.96 -16.47 4.59
N ILE A 252 -3.58 -17.44 5.42
CA ILE A 252 -4.54 -18.36 6.08
C ILE A 252 -5.52 -17.56 6.92
N TYR A 253 -5.02 -16.65 7.78
CA TYR A 253 -5.88 -15.88 8.66
C TYR A 253 -6.77 -14.90 7.87
N GLY A 254 -6.24 -14.26 6.83
CA GLY A 254 -7.03 -13.42 5.93
C GLY A 254 -8.16 -14.18 5.24
N LEU A 255 -7.89 -15.41 4.79
CA LEU A 255 -8.91 -16.30 4.23
C LEU A 255 -9.94 -16.70 5.30
N VAL A 256 -9.51 -17.03 6.52
CA VAL A 256 -10.43 -17.31 7.63
C VAL A 256 -11.37 -16.13 7.87
N ILE A 257 -10.86 -14.88 7.95
CA ILE A 257 -11.70 -13.70 8.11
C ILE A 257 -12.76 -13.62 7.00
N LEU A 258 -12.33 -13.74 5.74
CA LEU A 258 -13.20 -13.57 4.59
C LEU A 258 -14.22 -14.70 4.45
N PHE A 259 -13.82 -15.96 4.68
CA PHE A 259 -14.74 -17.11 4.59
C PHE A 259 -15.69 -17.21 5.79
N VAL A 260 -15.26 -16.87 7.00
CA VAL A 260 -16.17 -16.73 8.14
C VAL A 260 -17.20 -15.64 7.86
N ALA A 261 -16.78 -14.47 7.33
CA ALA A 261 -17.71 -13.43 6.93
C ALA A 261 -18.72 -13.92 5.87
N LYS A 262 -18.27 -14.76 4.92
CA LYS A 262 -19.13 -15.36 3.89
C LYS A 262 -20.20 -16.27 4.48
N TRP A 263 -19.83 -17.17 5.41
CA TRP A 263 -20.72 -18.20 5.93
C TRP A 263 -21.60 -17.70 7.07
N THR A 264 -21.02 -16.96 8.01
CA THR A 264 -21.71 -16.50 9.22
C THR A 264 -22.31 -15.10 9.10
N ARG A 265 -21.87 -14.31 8.08
CA ARG A 265 -22.21 -12.88 7.91
C ARG A 265 -21.71 -12.00 9.06
N LEU A 266 -20.73 -12.50 9.83
CA LEU A 266 -20.11 -11.80 10.96
C LEU A 266 -18.71 -11.35 10.60
N ASN A 267 -18.31 -10.17 11.08
CA ASN A 267 -16.96 -9.62 10.95
C ASN A 267 -16.09 -9.90 12.19
N PHE A 268 -16.56 -10.79 13.07
CA PHE A 268 -15.93 -11.07 14.36
C PHE A 268 -14.43 -11.41 14.23
N PRO A 269 -13.94 -12.26 13.31
CA PRO A 269 -12.51 -12.58 13.26
C PRO A 269 -11.65 -11.37 12.88
N LEU A 270 -12.18 -10.43 12.07
CA LEU A 270 -11.47 -9.19 11.75
C LEU A 270 -11.34 -8.29 12.99
N ILE A 271 -12.45 -8.10 13.71
CA ILE A 271 -12.46 -7.29 14.93
C ILE A 271 -11.57 -7.93 16.00
N LEU A 272 -11.65 -9.25 16.15
CA LEU A 272 -10.77 -9.98 17.07
C LEU A 272 -9.30 -9.75 16.75
N LEU A 273 -8.90 -9.82 15.48
CA LEU A 273 -7.52 -9.53 15.07
C LEU A 273 -7.10 -8.12 15.46
N MET A 274 -7.95 -7.12 15.18
CA MET A 274 -7.65 -5.73 15.54
C MET A 274 -7.47 -5.58 17.06
N VAL A 275 -8.34 -6.20 17.86
CA VAL A 275 -8.24 -6.19 19.33
C VAL A 275 -6.96 -6.88 19.80
N LEU A 276 -6.63 -8.03 19.23
CA LEU A 276 -5.40 -8.76 19.57
C LEU A 276 -4.14 -7.95 19.22
N CYS A 277 -4.11 -7.26 18.10
CA CYS A 277 -3.01 -6.37 17.74
C CYS A 277 -2.85 -5.23 18.76
N VAL A 278 -3.94 -4.58 19.15
CA VAL A 278 -3.90 -3.51 20.16
C VAL A 278 -3.50 -4.07 21.53
N TYR A 279 -4.00 -5.23 21.89
CA TYR A 279 -3.64 -5.91 23.13
C TYR A 279 -2.15 -6.30 23.18
N TYR A 280 -1.61 -6.80 22.05
CA TYR A 280 -0.18 -7.08 21.93
C TYR A 280 0.67 -5.82 22.14
N LEU A 281 0.30 -4.69 21.51
CA LEU A 281 0.99 -3.42 21.73
C LEU A 281 0.93 -2.97 23.20
N TYR A 282 -0.22 -3.11 23.85
CA TYR A 282 -0.36 -2.80 25.27
C TYR A 282 0.58 -3.65 26.12
N LEU A 283 0.57 -4.99 25.94
CA LEU A 283 1.46 -5.89 26.66
C LEU A 283 2.94 -5.61 26.37
N GLY A 284 3.28 -5.29 25.12
CA GLY A 284 4.63 -4.93 24.69
C GLY A 284 5.13 -3.66 25.40
N VAL A 285 4.31 -2.61 25.46
CA VAL A 285 4.69 -1.34 26.13
C VAL A 285 4.90 -1.54 27.63
N ILE A 286 4.00 -2.27 28.32
CA ILE A 286 4.13 -2.49 29.78
C ILE A 286 5.15 -3.58 30.14
N GLY A 287 5.67 -4.34 29.16
CA GLY A 287 6.64 -5.43 29.39
C GLY A 287 6.06 -6.69 30.03
N ALA A 288 4.74 -6.89 29.90
CA ALA A 288 4.08 -8.08 30.42
C ALA A 288 4.20 -9.31 29.48
N PHE A 289 4.80 -9.14 28.29
CA PHE A 289 4.96 -10.20 27.31
C PHE A 289 6.46 -10.42 27.04
N SER A 290 7.00 -11.54 27.54
CA SER A 290 8.42 -11.92 27.32
C SER A 290 8.61 -12.77 26.05
N GLY A 291 7.54 -13.35 25.51
CA GLY A 291 7.60 -14.26 24.37
C GLY A 291 8.25 -15.63 24.65
N ALA A 292 8.83 -15.84 25.82
CA ALA A 292 9.54 -17.06 26.17
C ALA A 292 8.65 -18.31 26.03
N GLU A 293 7.43 -18.27 26.58
CA GLU A 293 6.47 -19.40 26.49
C GLU A 293 6.12 -19.75 25.03
N VAL A 294 5.99 -18.73 24.18
CA VAL A 294 5.69 -18.92 22.74
C VAL A 294 6.90 -19.52 22.04
N SER A 295 8.11 -19.05 22.34
CA SER A 295 9.35 -19.59 21.77
C SER A 295 9.55 -21.04 22.19
N ASP A 296 9.34 -21.39 23.45
CA ASP A 296 9.43 -22.76 23.96
C ASP A 296 8.41 -23.70 23.32
N TRP A 297 7.18 -23.22 23.17
CA TRP A 297 6.13 -23.98 22.47
C TRP A 297 6.50 -24.29 21.03
N ILE A 298 7.05 -23.29 20.30
CA ILE A 298 7.49 -23.44 18.89
C ILE A 298 8.70 -24.37 18.81
N ALA A 299 9.66 -24.26 19.74
CA ALA A 299 10.80 -25.16 19.79
C ALA A 299 10.38 -26.62 19.93
N LYS A 300 9.43 -26.86 20.84
CA LYS A 300 8.96 -28.20 21.18
C LYS A 300 8.06 -28.83 20.11
N ASN A 301 7.22 -28.02 19.44
CA ASN A 301 6.15 -28.55 18.60
C ASN A 301 6.37 -28.32 17.08
N TYR A 302 7.31 -27.46 16.70
CA TYR A 302 7.48 -27.09 15.29
C TYR A 302 8.93 -27.15 14.79
N ASN A 303 9.80 -26.23 15.21
CA ASN A 303 11.19 -26.16 14.75
C ASN A 303 12.06 -25.32 15.71
N PRO A 304 13.16 -25.88 16.27
CA PRO A 304 14.06 -25.18 17.19
C PRO A 304 14.70 -23.92 16.59
N ASP A 305 15.12 -23.95 15.30
CA ASP A 305 15.75 -22.80 14.65
C ASP A 305 14.77 -21.62 14.52
N ARG A 306 13.48 -21.91 14.37
CA ARG A 306 12.43 -20.90 14.33
C ARG A 306 12.15 -20.30 15.69
N ALA A 307 12.17 -21.13 16.73
CA ALA A 307 12.06 -20.70 18.11
C ALA A 307 13.21 -19.77 18.49
N GLN A 308 14.46 -20.14 18.19
CA GLN A 308 15.64 -19.32 18.43
C GLN A 308 15.55 -17.95 17.72
N SER A 309 15.14 -17.96 16.44
CA SER A 309 14.96 -16.71 15.68
C SER A 309 13.88 -15.80 16.28
N LEU A 310 12.83 -16.38 16.86
CA LEU A 310 11.74 -15.61 17.49
C LEU A 310 12.18 -15.09 18.87
N GLN A 311 12.85 -15.90 19.65
CA GLN A 311 13.40 -15.52 20.94
C GLN A 311 14.37 -14.35 20.81
N PHE A 312 15.29 -14.41 19.84
CA PHE A 312 16.21 -13.31 19.52
C PHE A 312 15.48 -11.99 19.25
N ARG A 313 14.33 -12.03 18.57
CA ARG A 313 13.51 -10.84 18.33
C ARG A 313 12.91 -10.30 19.62
N PHE A 314 12.36 -11.16 20.47
CA PHE A 314 11.78 -10.73 21.75
C PHE A 314 12.84 -10.14 22.69
N GLU A 315 14.05 -10.73 22.74
CA GLU A 315 15.16 -10.19 23.50
C GLU A 315 15.58 -8.79 23.00
N ASN A 316 15.65 -8.59 21.68
CA ASN A 316 15.93 -7.28 21.10
C ASN A 316 14.77 -6.29 21.33
N GLU A 317 13.53 -6.71 21.25
CA GLU A 317 12.37 -5.85 21.58
C GLU A 317 12.40 -5.42 23.04
N GLU A 318 12.74 -6.31 23.98
CA GLU A 318 12.87 -5.98 25.40
C GLU A 318 13.99 -4.96 25.67
N LEU A 319 15.14 -5.14 25.01
CA LEU A 319 16.26 -4.20 25.09
C LEU A 319 15.85 -2.81 24.57
N LEU A 320 15.23 -2.76 23.42
CA LEU A 320 14.75 -1.51 22.80
C LEU A 320 13.58 -0.88 23.57
N ARG A 321 12.69 -1.70 24.17
CA ARG A 321 11.61 -1.23 25.04
C ARG A 321 12.15 -0.53 26.27
N SER A 322 13.15 -1.12 26.93
CA SER A 322 13.80 -0.50 28.09
C SER A 322 14.36 0.88 27.75
N LYS A 323 15.00 1.03 26.58
CA LYS A 323 15.47 2.29 26.04
C LYS A 323 14.32 3.26 25.74
N ALA A 324 13.23 2.80 25.16
CA ALA A 324 12.06 3.63 24.83
C ALA A 324 11.36 4.15 26.09
N LEU A 325 11.33 3.38 27.18
CA LEU A 325 10.74 3.78 28.45
C LEU A 325 11.47 4.93 29.17
N GLU A 326 12.70 5.27 28.80
CA GLU A 326 13.35 6.49 29.26
C GLU A 326 12.66 7.76 28.75
N ARG A 327 11.93 7.67 27.60
CA ARG A 327 11.16 8.75 26.97
C ARG A 327 9.79 8.26 26.50
N PRO A 328 8.87 7.84 27.41
CA PRO A 328 7.72 7.02 27.04
C PRO A 328 6.65 7.77 26.24
N LEU A 329 6.44 9.09 26.45
CA LEU A 329 5.33 9.82 25.85
C LEU A 329 5.59 10.18 24.38
N PHE A 330 6.76 10.79 24.08
CA PHE A 330 7.08 11.33 22.76
C PHE A 330 8.33 10.71 22.14
N GLY A 331 8.95 9.72 22.80
CA GLY A 331 10.12 9.02 22.32
C GLY A 331 11.39 9.87 22.29
N TRP A 332 12.43 9.33 21.65
CA TRP A 332 13.76 9.94 21.58
C TRP A 332 13.94 10.95 20.45
N GLY A 333 12.99 11.03 19.50
CA GLY A 333 13.10 11.84 18.29
C GLY A 333 14.31 11.41 17.43
N GLY A 334 14.14 11.29 16.11
CA GLY A 334 15.20 10.87 15.19
C GLY A 334 15.60 9.38 15.31
N PHE A 335 15.70 8.72 14.14
CA PHE A 335 16.12 7.33 14.09
C PHE A 335 17.59 7.17 14.48
N GLY A 336 17.90 6.10 15.22
CA GLY A 336 19.24 5.84 15.76
C GLY A 336 19.38 6.22 17.25
N ARG A 337 18.73 7.27 17.71
CA ARG A 337 18.74 7.66 19.13
C ARG A 337 17.94 6.71 20.04
N ASN A 338 16.97 6.03 19.46
CA ASN A 338 16.17 4.98 20.08
C ASN A 338 16.89 3.63 20.18
N ARG A 339 18.13 3.54 19.68
CA ARG A 339 18.94 2.32 19.71
C ARG A 339 19.78 2.24 20.97
N VAL A 340 20.23 1.02 21.26
CA VAL A 340 21.10 0.74 22.42
C VAL A 340 22.52 0.53 21.92
N TYR A 341 23.44 1.28 22.47
CA TYR A 341 24.85 1.22 22.14
C TYR A 341 25.63 0.70 23.34
N ASP A 342 26.62 -0.15 23.11
CA ASP A 342 27.53 -0.67 24.11
C ASP A 342 28.96 -0.74 23.55
N TYR A 343 29.94 -0.88 24.43
CA TYR A 343 31.33 -0.99 24.01
C TYR A 343 31.68 -2.43 23.60
N ASP A 344 32.28 -2.58 22.44
CA ASP A 344 32.82 -3.86 22.00
C ASP A 344 34.15 -4.18 22.74
N TRP A 345 34.72 -5.35 22.48
CA TRP A 345 35.97 -5.81 23.08
C TRP A 345 37.19 -4.96 22.69
N LYS A 346 37.07 -4.07 21.68
CA LYS A 346 38.11 -3.10 21.29
C LYS A 346 37.93 -1.74 21.98
N GLY A 347 36.82 -1.51 22.66
CA GLY A 347 36.44 -0.25 23.25
C GLY A 347 35.72 0.70 22.28
N ASP A 348 35.28 0.20 21.11
CA ASP A 348 34.48 0.97 20.16
C ASP A 348 32.99 0.91 20.53
N LEU A 349 32.29 2.05 20.43
CA LEU A 349 30.86 2.14 20.70
C LEU A 349 30.10 1.57 19.48
N VAL A 350 29.43 0.42 19.66
CA VAL A 350 28.70 -0.29 18.63
C VAL A 350 27.21 -0.40 18.96
N ASP A 351 26.38 -0.40 17.94
CA ASP A 351 24.94 -0.65 18.07
C ASP A 351 24.72 -2.14 18.33
N VAL A 352 24.26 -2.47 19.54
CA VAL A 352 23.97 -3.87 19.95
C VAL A 352 22.52 -4.24 19.76
N SER A 353 21.67 -3.31 19.31
CA SER A 353 20.24 -3.52 19.13
C SER A 353 19.87 -3.79 17.67
N ILE A 354 18.88 -4.66 17.44
CA ILE A 354 18.31 -4.93 16.12
C ILE A 354 16.83 -4.57 16.12
N THR A 355 16.43 -3.69 15.20
CA THR A 355 15.05 -3.24 15.04
C THR A 355 14.34 -4.10 13.99
N ASP A 356 13.76 -5.22 14.38
CA ASP A 356 13.07 -6.13 13.47
C ASP A 356 11.57 -5.83 13.32
N SER A 357 10.96 -5.13 14.29
CA SER A 357 9.53 -4.78 14.33
C SER A 357 9.33 -3.27 14.18
N TYR A 358 8.34 -2.86 13.39
CA TYR A 358 8.10 -1.43 13.17
C TYR A 358 7.51 -0.73 14.40
N TRP A 359 6.69 -1.45 15.20
CA TRP A 359 6.09 -0.87 16.40
C TRP A 359 7.14 -0.40 17.44
N ILE A 360 8.24 -1.16 17.62
CA ILE A 360 9.27 -0.78 18.58
C ILE A 360 10.09 0.43 18.10
N ILE A 361 10.23 0.58 16.78
CA ILE A 361 10.81 1.79 16.18
C ILE A 361 9.91 2.99 16.47
N ILE A 362 8.60 2.86 16.23
CA ILE A 362 7.64 3.93 16.50
C ILE A 362 7.67 4.32 17.98
N PHE A 363 7.65 3.32 18.87
CA PHE A 363 7.68 3.55 20.31
C PHE A 363 8.99 4.24 20.75
N GLY A 364 10.12 3.77 20.24
CA GLY A 364 11.41 4.39 20.55
C GLY A 364 11.58 5.81 20.02
N VAL A 365 11.12 6.08 18.80
CA VAL A 365 11.28 7.38 18.13
C VAL A 365 10.20 8.39 18.54
N ASN A 366 8.93 7.96 18.61
CA ASN A 366 7.78 8.85 18.78
C ASN A 366 6.94 8.55 20.03
N GLY A 367 7.35 7.59 20.85
CA GLY A 367 6.68 7.23 22.10
C GLY A 367 5.30 6.60 21.91
N VAL A 368 4.55 6.54 23.01
CA VAL A 368 3.15 6.09 23.03
C VAL A 368 2.28 6.97 22.14
N TYR A 369 2.56 8.26 22.06
CA TYR A 369 1.83 9.18 21.18
C TYR A 369 1.89 8.74 19.71
N GLY A 370 3.10 8.39 19.22
CA GLY A 370 3.28 7.84 17.88
C GLY A 370 2.56 6.51 17.68
N LEU A 371 2.65 5.57 18.65
CA LEU A 371 1.95 4.28 18.57
C LEU A 371 0.43 4.43 18.47
N VAL A 372 -0.15 5.28 19.31
CA VAL A 372 -1.60 5.50 19.33
C VAL A 372 -2.07 6.14 18.02
N THR A 373 -1.38 7.18 17.56
CA THR A 373 -1.76 7.88 16.32
C THR A 373 -1.62 6.98 15.09
N PHE A 374 -0.55 6.20 15.00
CA PHE A 374 -0.35 5.20 13.93
C PHE A 374 -1.42 4.11 13.94
N THR A 375 -1.72 3.54 15.11
CA THR A 375 -2.73 2.50 15.28
C THR A 375 -4.11 3.00 14.87
N LEU A 376 -4.52 4.17 15.36
CA LEU A 376 -5.80 4.79 15.01
C LEU A 376 -5.87 5.16 13.52
N ALA A 377 -4.77 5.66 12.94
CA ALA A 377 -4.74 6.02 11.53
C ALA A 377 -5.04 4.82 10.63
N LEU A 378 -4.49 3.64 10.92
CA LEU A 378 -4.67 2.46 10.08
C LEU A 378 -5.92 1.65 10.41
N LEU A 379 -6.27 1.48 11.69
CA LEU A 379 -7.36 0.59 12.08
C LEU A 379 -8.74 1.26 12.09
N ASN A 380 -8.84 2.56 12.38
CA ASN A 380 -10.13 3.25 12.50
C ASN A 380 -10.97 3.22 11.19
N PRO A 381 -10.40 3.48 9.99
CA PRO A 381 -11.16 3.37 8.76
C PRO A 381 -11.71 1.97 8.50
N VAL A 382 -10.93 0.93 8.83
CA VAL A 382 -11.36 -0.46 8.69
C VAL A 382 -12.47 -0.80 9.67
N PHE A 383 -12.35 -0.37 10.92
CA PHE A 383 -13.38 -0.58 11.93
C PHE A 383 -14.72 0.03 11.50
N ILE A 384 -14.69 1.29 11.05
CA ILE A 384 -15.92 1.98 10.60
C ILE A 384 -16.49 1.30 9.35
N PHE A 385 -15.61 0.90 8.40
CA PHE A 385 -16.04 0.16 7.22
C PHE A 385 -16.77 -1.13 7.60
N ALA A 386 -16.15 -1.97 8.44
CA ALA A 386 -16.66 -3.29 8.74
C ALA A 386 -17.88 -3.31 9.67
N VAL A 387 -17.96 -2.35 10.61
CA VAL A 387 -19.03 -2.33 11.63
C VAL A 387 -20.22 -1.47 11.20
N PHE A 388 -19.97 -0.27 10.69
CA PHE A 388 -21.03 0.72 10.49
C PHE A 388 -21.45 0.91 9.03
N ARG A 389 -20.54 0.79 8.05
CA ARG A 389 -20.84 1.16 6.67
C ARG A 389 -21.13 -0.04 5.78
N TYR A 390 -20.26 -1.05 5.81
CA TYR A 390 -20.34 -2.23 4.96
C TYR A 390 -20.13 -3.50 5.81
N PRO A 391 -21.12 -3.92 6.61
CA PRO A 391 -21.00 -5.11 7.46
C PRO A 391 -20.77 -6.37 6.62
N ALA A 392 -20.23 -7.43 7.25
CA ALA A 392 -19.81 -8.68 6.61
C ALA A 392 -20.82 -9.30 5.64
N LYS A 393 -22.13 -9.12 5.92
CA LYS A 393 -23.22 -9.57 5.02
C LYS A 393 -23.15 -8.95 3.62
N THR A 394 -22.45 -7.81 3.44
CA THR A 394 -22.33 -7.12 2.14
C THR A 394 -21.05 -7.50 1.38
N TRP A 395 -20.09 -8.21 1.99
CA TRP A 395 -18.76 -8.44 1.43
C TRP A 395 -18.74 -9.38 0.21
N LEU A 396 -19.81 -10.16 0.01
CA LEU A 396 -19.99 -10.97 -1.22
C LEU A 396 -20.60 -10.17 -2.37
N ASN A 397 -21.08 -8.94 -2.12
CA ASN A 397 -21.57 -8.10 -3.21
C ASN A 397 -20.38 -7.70 -4.11
N PRO A 398 -20.49 -7.85 -5.46
CA PRO A 398 -19.40 -7.53 -6.39
C PRO A 398 -18.84 -6.09 -6.26
N LYS A 399 -19.66 -5.14 -5.81
CA LYS A 399 -19.23 -3.75 -5.59
C LYS A 399 -18.38 -3.62 -4.31
N VAL A 400 -18.75 -4.34 -3.25
CA VAL A 400 -18.13 -4.21 -1.91
C VAL A 400 -16.94 -5.16 -1.72
N GLY A 401 -16.98 -6.32 -2.36
CA GLY A 401 -15.96 -7.37 -2.23
C GLY A 401 -14.51 -6.87 -2.34
N PRO A 402 -14.17 -6.07 -3.36
CA PRO A 402 -12.82 -5.50 -3.49
C PRO A 402 -12.40 -4.68 -2.26
N ALA A 403 -13.27 -3.80 -1.77
CA ALA A 403 -13.01 -2.98 -0.59
C ALA A 403 -12.86 -3.84 0.69
N ALA A 404 -13.63 -4.93 0.81
CA ALA A 404 -13.50 -5.87 1.92
C ALA A 404 -12.13 -6.59 1.90
N ALA A 405 -11.67 -7.07 0.74
CA ALA A 405 -10.36 -7.69 0.61
C ALA A 405 -9.22 -6.70 0.96
N LEU A 406 -9.31 -5.46 0.48
CA LEU A 406 -8.35 -4.40 0.80
C LEU A 406 -8.37 -4.04 2.29
N SER A 407 -9.54 -4.02 2.93
CA SER A 407 -9.69 -3.76 4.38
C SER A 407 -9.02 -4.85 5.22
N VAL A 408 -9.25 -6.12 4.88
CA VAL A 408 -8.57 -7.26 5.54
C VAL A 408 -7.06 -7.16 5.33
N SER A 409 -6.60 -6.89 4.12
CA SER A 409 -5.17 -6.74 3.81
C SER A 409 -4.51 -5.60 4.59
N LEU A 410 -5.22 -4.50 4.85
CA LEU A 410 -4.70 -3.38 5.65
C LEU A 410 -4.51 -3.78 7.12
N VAL A 411 -5.41 -4.57 7.71
CA VAL A 411 -5.23 -5.09 9.08
C VAL A 411 -4.11 -6.12 9.14
N LEU A 412 -3.96 -6.96 8.12
CA LEU A 412 -2.83 -7.89 8.03
C LEU A 412 -1.48 -7.16 7.87
N PHE A 413 -1.44 -6.05 7.14
CA PHE A 413 -0.27 -5.18 7.08
C PHE A 413 0.03 -4.55 8.45
N PHE A 414 -0.99 -4.12 9.19
CA PHE A 414 -0.79 -3.64 10.55
C PHE A 414 -0.22 -4.73 11.44
N LEU A 415 -0.72 -5.96 11.37
CA LEU A 415 -0.14 -7.12 12.07
C LEU A 415 1.31 -7.37 11.65
N ASP A 416 1.61 -7.29 10.35
CA ASP A 416 2.98 -7.44 9.84
C ASP A 416 3.91 -6.36 10.42
N SER A 417 3.43 -5.13 10.59
CA SER A 417 4.18 -4.03 11.22
C SER A 417 4.51 -4.27 12.70
N LEU A 418 3.78 -5.16 13.39
CA LEU A 418 4.11 -5.57 14.75
C LEU A 418 5.25 -6.60 14.79
N LEU A 419 5.51 -7.29 13.69
CA LEU A 419 6.45 -8.41 13.63
C LEU A 419 7.64 -8.13 12.71
N ASN A 420 7.52 -7.20 11.78
CA ASN A 420 8.54 -6.92 10.76
C ASN A 420 8.66 -5.41 10.49
N VAL A 421 9.82 -5.01 9.97
CA VAL A 421 10.04 -3.68 9.39
C VAL A 421 9.87 -3.81 7.88
N GLY A 422 8.75 -3.31 7.36
CA GLY A 422 8.51 -3.32 5.92
C GLY A 422 7.51 -2.24 5.54
N PHE A 423 7.91 -1.29 4.70
CA PHE A 423 7.02 -0.25 4.22
C PHE A 423 6.53 -0.55 2.79
N ASN A 424 5.24 -0.32 2.57
CA ASN A 424 4.62 -0.43 1.25
C ASN A 424 3.60 0.70 1.07
N PRO A 425 3.81 1.64 0.14
CA PRO A 425 3.00 2.84 -0.03
C PRO A 425 1.56 2.57 -0.47
N THR A 426 1.23 1.36 -0.93
CA THR A 426 -0.15 1.02 -1.27
C THR A 426 -1.05 0.94 -0.04
N PHE A 427 -0.53 0.64 1.15
CA PHE A 427 -1.35 0.55 2.35
C PHE A 427 -1.83 1.91 2.88
N PRO A 428 -1.02 2.96 3.02
CA PRO A 428 -1.57 4.29 3.31
C PRO A 428 -2.48 4.82 2.20
N LEU A 429 -2.26 4.46 0.93
CA LEU A 429 -3.18 4.77 -0.17
C LEU A 429 -4.55 4.07 0.03
N ILE A 430 -4.56 2.78 0.37
CA ILE A 430 -5.78 2.00 0.71
C ILE A 430 -6.48 2.62 1.92
N CYS A 431 -5.72 2.94 2.96
CA CYS A 431 -6.21 3.59 4.17
C CYS A 431 -6.94 4.90 3.85
N GLY A 432 -6.34 5.77 3.04
CA GLY A 432 -6.96 7.00 2.56
C GLY A 432 -8.25 6.75 1.77
N GLY A 433 -8.24 5.78 0.86
CA GLY A 433 -9.41 5.37 0.09
C GLY A 433 -10.57 4.90 0.98
N LEU A 434 -10.28 4.03 1.95
CA LEU A 434 -11.26 3.56 2.94
C LEU A 434 -11.77 4.72 3.81
N SER A 435 -10.89 5.58 4.30
CA SER A 435 -11.29 6.78 5.05
C SER A 435 -12.26 7.65 4.26
N GLY A 436 -11.97 7.84 2.96
CA GLY A 436 -12.86 8.59 2.07
C GLY A 436 -14.20 7.93 1.80
N LEU A 437 -14.22 6.60 1.73
CA LEU A 437 -15.43 5.82 1.54
C LEU A 437 -16.35 5.90 2.78
N VAL A 438 -15.80 5.73 3.98
CA VAL A 438 -16.62 5.58 5.19
C VAL A 438 -17.23 6.87 5.74
N ILE A 439 -16.72 8.03 5.37
CA ILE A 439 -17.34 9.31 5.73
C ILE A 439 -18.62 9.60 4.93
N LYS A 440 -18.75 8.96 3.75
CA LYS A 440 -19.95 9.08 2.91
C LYS A 440 -21.05 8.11 3.38
N PRO A 441 -22.31 8.40 3.10
CA PRO A 441 -23.36 7.39 3.26
C PRO A 441 -23.02 6.14 2.44
N ALA A 442 -23.44 4.96 2.93
CA ALA A 442 -23.26 3.73 2.19
C ALA A 442 -23.95 3.82 0.82
N GLU A 443 -23.26 3.39 -0.23
CA GLU A 443 -23.81 3.38 -1.58
C GLU A 443 -24.97 2.37 -1.67
N ASN A 444 -26.01 2.71 -2.45
CA ASN A 444 -27.09 1.78 -2.72
C ASN A 444 -26.57 0.54 -3.47
N LEU A 445 -26.71 -0.62 -2.85
CA LEU A 445 -26.24 -1.90 -3.38
C LEU A 445 -27.28 -2.59 -4.26
N SER A 446 -28.46 -1.98 -4.50
CA SER A 446 -29.51 -2.49 -5.38
C SER A 446 -28.97 -2.68 -6.78
N ASP A 447 -29.27 -3.82 -7.36
CA ASP A 447 -28.71 -4.43 -8.53
C ASP A 447 -28.58 -3.55 -9.77
N SER A 448 -27.33 -3.34 -10.17
CA SER A 448 -27.00 -3.25 -11.60
C SER A 448 -25.82 -4.19 -11.83
N PRO A 449 -25.95 -5.20 -12.70
CA PRO A 449 -24.82 -6.07 -13.01
C PRO A 449 -23.72 -5.21 -13.62
N LEU A 450 -22.53 -5.23 -13.03
CA LEU A 450 -21.26 -4.77 -13.61
C LEU A 450 -20.91 -5.66 -14.82
N GLY A 451 -21.75 -5.62 -15.85
CA GLY A 451 -21.65 -6.57 -16.96
C GLY A 451 -22.28 -6.12 -18.28
N SER A 452 -22.55 -4.83 -18.48
CA SER A 452 -22.96 -4.37 -19.82
C SER A 452 -22.57 -2.91 -20.10
N GLN A 453 -21.32 -2.55 -19.93
CA GLN A 453 -20.77 -1.56 -20.84
C GLN A 453 -20.38 -2.28 -22.15
N LYS A 454 -21.39 -2.69 -22.92
CA LYS A 454 -21.26 -2.74 -24.37
C LYS A 454 -20.77 -1.36 -24.77
N THR A 455 -19.58 -1.30 -25.28
CA THR A 455 -19.04 -0.17 -26.02
C THR A 455 -20.13 0.34 -26.95
N LYS A 456 -20.82 1.39 -26.58
CA LYS A 456 -21.62 2.13 -27.55
C LYS A 456 -20.61 2.72 -28.52
N LEU A 457 -20.45 2.06 -29.65
CA LEU A 457 -19.87 2.70 -30.83
C LEU A 457 -20.56 4.07 -31.00
N PRO A 458 -19.81 5.14 -31.29
CA PRO A 458 -20.42 6.42 -31.56
C PRO A 458 -21.44 6.28 -32.67
N THR A 459 -22.71 6.45 -32.33
CA THR A 459 -23.81 6.52 -33.28
C THR A 459 -23.47 7.59 -34.29
N LYS A 460 -23.32 7.21 -35.57
CA LYS A 460 -23.18 8.14 -36.68
C LYS A 460 -24.21 9.26 -36.48
N VAL A 461 -23.72 10.46 -36.38
CA VAL A 461 -24.52 11.70 -36.37
C VAL A 461 -25.38 11.66 -37.66
N LYS A 462 -26.67 11.43 -37.51
CA LYS A 462 -27.64 11.63 -38.59
C LYS A 462 -27.59 13.14 -38.93
N ARG A 463 -27.01 13.47 -40.08
CA ARG A 463 -27.17 14.79 -40.68
C ARG A 463 -28.67 15.03 -40.86
N SER A 464 -29.20 16.07 -40.23
CA SER A 464 -30.54 16.57 -40.45
C SER A 464 -30.69 17.01 -41.93
N PRO A 465 -31.81 16.72 -42.59
CA PRO A 465 -32.02 17.18 -43.94
C PRO A 465 -32.23 18.71 -43.90
N THR A 466 -31.39 19.42 -44.65
CA THR A 466 -31.54 20.83 -44.92
C THR A 466 -32.89 21.12 -45.54
N SER A 467 -33.67 22.01 -44.95
CA SER A 467 -34.93 22.52 -45.44
C SER A 467 -34.74 23.16 -46.81
N ARG A 468 -35.33 22.56 -47.82
CA ARG A 468 -35.50 23.13 -49.17
C ARG A 468 -36.51 24.30 -49.10
N THR A 469 -36.01 25.52 -49.09
CA THR A 469 -36.84 26.72 -49.35
C THR A 469 -37.42 26.66 -50.77
N ARG A 470 -38.73 26.58 -50.84
CA ARG A 470 -39.51 26.80 -52.08
C ARG A 470 -39.25 28.21 -52.57
N ARG A 471 -38.63 28.39 -53.75
CA ARG A 471 -38.70 29.60 -54.56
C ARG A 471 -39.88 29.42 -55.51
N GLY A 472 -40.84 30.35 -55.42
CA GLY A 472 -41.92 30.56 -56.36
C GLY A 472 -41.47 31.12 -57.71
N PRO A 473 -42.31 31.06 -58.73
CA PRO A 473 -41.93 31.40 -60.10
C PRO A 473 -41.96 32.90 -60.34
N ILE A 474 -40.94 33.45 -60.95
CA ILE A 474 -40.94 34.81 -61.54
C ILE A 474 -40.86 34.65 -63.03
N MET A 475 -41.93 35.19 -63.67
CA MET A 475 -42.14 35.40 -65.12
C MET A 475 -41.06 36.31 -65.72
N GLY A 476 -40.59 35.94 -66.89
CA GLY A 476 -40.61 36.73 -68.12
C GLY A 476 -39.56 37.82 -68.34
N ARG A 477 -38.85 37.69 -69.35
CA ARG A 477 -38.66 38.55 -70.53
C ARG A 477 -37.20 38.71 -70.98
N ASN A 478 -37.05 38.17 -72.16
CA ASN A 478 -36.50 38.81 -73.40
C ASN A 478 -35.09 39.40 -73.46
N THR A 479 -34.44 38.87 -74.41
CA THR A 479 -33.68 39.52 -75.54
C THR A 479 -32.20 39.71 -75.34
N ALA A 480 -31.57 39.12 -76.26
CA ALA A 480 -30.73 39.63 -77.36
C ALA A 480 -29.20 39.63 -77.12
N ASN A 481 -28.60 38.80 -77.99
CA ASN A 481 -27.47 39.12 -78.85
C ASN A 481 -26.25 39.88 -78.26
N PHE A 482 -25.05 39.31 -78.37
CA PHE A 482 -24.06 39.64 -79.38
C PHE A 482 -22.74 38.90 -79.09
N ARG A 483 -22.28 38.16 -80.09
CA ARG A 483 -20.92 37.99 -80.64
C ARG A 483 -19.75 38.71 -79.86
N ARG A 484 -18.77 37.98 -79.46
CA ARG A 484 -17.52 37.60 -80.17
C ARG A 484 -16.72 36.60 -79.38
#